data_0bbf503884909b3ec2c29a8dabe55805
#
_entry.id   0bbf503884909b3ec2c29a8dabe55805
#
_cell.length_a   1.000
_cell.length_b   1.000
_cell.length_c   1.000
_cell.angle_alpha   90.00
_cell.angle_beta   90.00
_cell.angle_gamma   90.00
#
_symmetry.space_group_name_H-M   'P 1'
#
loop_
_entity.id
_entity.type
_entity.pdbx_description
1 polymer ?
#
loop_
_entity_poly.entity_id
_entity_poly.type
_entity_poly.pdbx_seq_one_letter_code
_entity_poly.pdbx_strand_id
1 'polypeptide(L)'
;AFEIAIREGKPAAVMTSLSKINGTYCAENRWLFDILRKEWGFDGLVMTDWFGLDDRVKSAEAGLDLEMPGTDGKSTAYMVEQWKQGRLDEHVIRERAECIIRNARKWKIPKTKKTEEERELILKENHEKVCAAAEEAIVLLKNKEDILPLQQGRKLAVIGEYAREPLFQAEGSGKVEGAGKEDAWECAEKWNGADNTPFAMGYRRNNAGSEAE
;
A
#
# COMPACT_ATOMS: atom_id res chain seq x y z
N ALA A 1 -10.67 -14.91 14.09
CA ALA A 1 -9.90 -13.65 14.19
C ALA A 1 -10.73 -12.45 13.73
N PHE A 2 -11.29 -12.45 12.50
CA PHE A 2 -12.02 -11.30 11.95
C PHE A 2 -13.28 -10.93 12.76
N GLU A 3 -14.06 -11.91 13.22
CA GLU A 3 -15.24 -11.64 14.04
C GLU A 3 -14.88 -10.87 15.32
N ILE A 4 -13.82 -11.30 16.02
CA ILE A 4 -13.32 -10.63 17.22
C ILE A 4 -12.91 -9.19 16.89
N ALA A 5 -12.13 -9.02 15.82
CA ALA A 5 -11.69 -7.68 15.37
C ALA A 5 -12.88 -6.75 15.08
N ILE A 6 -13.95 -7.26 14.47
CA ILE A 6 -15.16 -6.48 14.18
C ILE A 6 -15.96 -6.17 15.44
N ARG A 7 -16.29 -7.20 16.24
CA ARG A 7 -17.18 -7.04 17.40
C ARG A 7 -16.53 -6.27 18.54
N GLU A 8 -15.25 -6.53 18.81
CA GLU A 8 -14.54 -5.94 19.94
C GLU A 8 -13.72 -4.69 19.51
N GLY A 9 -13.01 -4.78 18.37
CA GLY A 9 -12.18 -3.68 17.86
C GLY A 9 -12.97 -2.55 17.22
N LYS A 10 -14.19 -2.80 16.76
CA LYS A 10 -15.09 -1.80 16.14
C LYS A 10 -14.40 -0.89 15.11
N PRO A 11 -13.77 -1.46 14.08
CA PRO A 11 -13.04 -0.69 13.08
C PRO A 11 -13.98 0.23 12.30
N ALA A 12 -13.44 1.34 11.77
CA ALA A 12 -14.19 2.26 10.93
C ALA A 12 -14.43 1.72 9.52
N ALA A 13 -13.50 0.89 9.03
CA ALA A 13 -13.56 0.30 7.70
C ALA A 13 -13.01 -1.13 7.67
N VAL A 14 -13.44 -1.89 6.68
CA VAL A 14 -12.95 -3.24 6.36
C VAL A 14 -12.62 -3.30 4.89
N MET A 15 -11.55 -3.99 4.55
CA MET A 15 -11.12 -4.22 3.17
C MET A 15 -11.40 -5.67 2.77
N THR A 16 -11.96 -5.89 1.57
CA THR A 16 -12.14 -7.23 1.02
C THR A 16 -10.82 -7.74 0.45
N SER A 17 -10.66 -9.07 0.38
CA SER A 17 -9.48 -9.69 -0.22
C SER A 17 -9.63 -9.86 -1.75
N LEU A 18 -8.51 -10.12 -2.41
CA LEU A 18 -8.44 -10.47 -3.84
C LEU A 18 -8.93 -11.90 -4.13
N SER A 19 -9.18 -12.68 -3.10
CA SER A 19 -9.50 -14.11 -3.21
C SER A 19 -10.96 -14.34 -3.59
N LYS A 20 -11.24 -15.56 -4.08
CA LYS A 20 -12.59 -16.09 -4.21
C LYS A 20 -12.91 -17.02 -3.05
N ILE A 21 -14.12 -16.92 -2.53
CA ILE A 21 -14.71 -17.88 -1.60
C ILE A 21 -15.91 -18.52 -2.26
N ASN A 22 -15.92 -19.85 -2.34
CA ASN A 22 -16.94 -20.62 -3.05
C ASN A 22 -17.15 -20.14 -4.50
N GLY A 23 -16.06 -19.80 -5.19
CA GLY A 23 -16.08 -19.39 -6.61
C GLY A 23 -16.44 -17.92 -6.87
N THR A 24 -16.82 -17.13 -5.85
CA THR A 24 -17.19 -15.73 -5.96
C THR A 24 -16.13 -14.84 -5.32
N TYR A 25 -15.72 -13.74 -5.97
CA TYR A 25 -14.81 -12.75 -5.39
C TYR A 25 -15.37 -12.20 -4.08
N CYS A 26 -14.51 -11.98 -3.08
CA CYS A 26 -14.95 -11.48 -1.78
C CYS A 26 -15.72 -10.17 -1.89
N ALA A 27 -15.34 -9.27 -2.81
CA ALA A 27 -16.04 -8.02 -3.06
C ALA A 27 -17.45 -8.17 -3.63
N GLU A 28 -17.79 -9.32 -4.21
CA GLU A 28 -19.09 -9.63 -4.83
C GLU A 28 -19.88 -10.69 -4.07
N ASN A 29 -19.34 -11.16 -2.94
CA ASN A 29 -19.89 -12.28 -2.22
C ASN A 29 -20.93 -11.85 -1.18
N ARG A 30 -22.19 -11.85 -1.57
CA ARG A 30 -23.32 -11.47 -0.71
C ARG A 30 -23.32 -12.19 0.64
N TRP A 31 -22.96 -13.47 0.66
CA TRP A 31 -22.91 -14.26 1.89
C TRP A 31 -21.90 -13.69 2.90
N LEU A 32 -20.72 -13.25 2.45
CA LEU A 32 -19.74 -12.58 3.31
C LEU A 32 -20.27 -11.27 3.88
N PHE A 33 -20.95 -10.46 3.04
CA PHE A 33 -21.54 -9.20 3.49
C PHE A 33 -22.68 -9.43 4.47
N ASP A 34 -23.47 -10.49 4.28
CA ASP A 34 -24.53 -10.83 5.21
C ASP A 34 -23.97 -11.23 6.59
N ILE A 35 -22.91 -12.03 6.65
CA ILE A 35 -22.19 -12.32 7.90
C ILE A 35 -21.66 -11.02 8.52
N LEU A 36 -20.94 -10.21 7.76
CA LEU A 36 -20.33 -8.99 8.25
C LEU A 36 -21.36 -7.98 8.78
N ARG A 37 -22.43 -7.73 8.01
CA ARG A 37 -23.43 -6.72 8.30
C ARG A 37 -24.47 -7.18 9.29
N LYS A 38 -25.04 -8.41 9.08
CA LYS A 38 -26.18 -8.90 9.84
C LYS A 38 -25.77 -9.67 11.08
N GLU A 39 -24.77 -10.56 10.98
CA GLU A 39 -24.37 -11.39 12.12
C GLU A 39 -23.39 -10.66 13.06
N TRP A 40 -22.39 -9.98 12.49
CA TRP A 40 -21.38 -9.27 13.29
C TRP A 40 -21.74 -7.82 13.58
N GLY A 41 -22.78 -7.28 12.92
CA GLY A 41 -23.31 -5.94 13.17
C GLY A 41 -22.38 -4.81 12.71
N PHE A 42 -21.55 -5.04 11.70
CA PHE A 42 -20.64 -4.02 11.19
C PHE A 42 -21.38 -2.94 10.40
N ASP A 43 -21.29 -1.68 10.85
CA ASP A 43 -21.94 -0.50 10.24
C ASP A 43 -20.96 0.43 9.48
N GLY A 44 -19.67 0.09 9.48
CA GLY A 44 -18.61 0.87 8.86
C GLY A 44 -18.51 0.71 7.34
N LEU A 45 -17.48 1.33 6.75
CA LEU A 45 -17.21 1.30 5.32
C LEU A 45 -16.58 -0.04 4.91
N VAL A 46 -17.04 -0.61 3.79
CA VAL A 46 -16.36 -1.75 3.15
C VAL A 46 -15.78 -1.30 1.82
N MET A 47 -14.47 -1.50 1.65
CA MET A 47 -13.75 -1.17 0.42
C MET A 47 -13.09 -2.40 -0.18
N THR A 48 -12.73 -2.34 -1.47
CA THR A 48 -11.89 -3.38 -2.08
C THR A 48 -10.44 -3.22 -1.69
N ASP A 49 -9.67 -4.30 -1.73
CA ASP A 49 -8.25 -4.21 -2.04
C ASP A 49 -8.06 -3.70 -3.47
N TRP A 50 -6.84 -3.25 -3.83
CA TRP A 50 -6.52 -2.73 -5.16
C TRP A 50 -6.86 -3.74 -6.24
N PHE A 51 -7.76 -3.36 -7.15
CA PHE A 51 -8.24 -4.21 -8.26
C PHE A 51 -8.98 -5.50 -7.82
N GLY A 52 -9.51 -5.53 -6.60
CA GLY A 52 -10.10 -6.71 -5.97
C GLY A 52 -11.55 -7.00 -6.32
N LEU A 53 -12.05 -6.53 -7.47
CA LEU A 53 -13.39 -6.88 -7.98
C LEU A 53 -13.37 -7.17 -9.49
N ASP A 54 -14.38 -7.87 -9.97
CA ASP A 54 -14.63 -8.15 -11.38
C ASP A 54 -15.82 -7.33 -11.90
N ASP A 55 -16.94 -7.32 -11.18
CA ASP A 55 -18.17 -6.61 -11.56
C ASP A 55 -18.58 -5.59 -10.48
N ARG A 56 -18.53 -4.29 -10.85
CA ARG A 56 -18.87 -3.20 -9.94
C ARG A 56 -20.36 -3.18 -9.54
N VAL A 57 -21.26 -3.63 -10.41
CA VAL A 57 -22.70 -3.71 -10.10
C VAL A 57 -22.95 -4.81 -9.08
N LYS A 58 -22.47 -6.03 -9.36
CA LYS A 58 -22.59 -7.16 -8.43
C LYS A 58 -21.99 -6.85 -7.08
N SER A 59 -20.84 -6.17 -7.03
CA SER A 59 -20.21 -5.79 -5.77
C SER A 59 -21.04 -4.78 -4.97
N ALA A 60 -21.64 -3.79 -5.65
CA ALA A 60 -22.53 -2.82 -4.99
C ALA A 60 -23.80 -3.50 -4.45
N GLU A 61 -24.42 -4.40 -5.21
CA GLU A 61 -25.56 -5.20 -4.79
C GLU A 61 -25.22 -6.16 -3.63
N ALA A 62 -23.99 -6.70 -3.62
CA ALA A 62 -23.51 -7.52 -2.51
C ALA A 62 -23.32 -6.72 -1.23
N GLY A 63 -23.00 -5.43 -1.30
CA GLY A 63 -22.82 -4.56 -0.15
C GLY A 63 -21.49 -3.81 -0.08
N LEU A 64 -20.70 -3.83 -1.15
CA LEU A 64 -19.43 -3.09 -1.24
C LEU A 64 -19.71 -1.58 -1.42
N ASP A 65 -19.13 -0.75 -0.57
CA ASP A 65 -19.31 0.69 -0.59
C ASP A 65 -18.34 1.40 -1.53
N LEU A 66 -17.04 1.04 -1.51
CA LEU A 66 -15.99 1.77 -2.19
C LEU A 66 -15.07 0.84 -2.99
N GLU A 67 -14.87 1.16 -4.26
CA GLU A 67 -13.88 0.54 -5.13
C GLU A 67 -12.54 1.28 -5.04
N MET A 68 -11.46 0.54 -4.88
CA MET A 68 -10.10 1.08 -4.85
C MET A 68 -9.20 0.36 -5.90
N PRO A 69 -8.33 1.10 -6.58
CA PRO A 69 -8.06 2.55 -6.51
C PRO A 69 -9.07 3.40 -7.30
N GLY A 70 -10.03 2.80 -7.95
CA GLY A 70 -10.90 3.40 -8.96
C GLY A 70 -10.39 3.14 -10.37
N THR A 71 -11.19 3.50 -11.38
CA THR A 71 -10.97 3.15 -12.79
C THR A 71 -11.09 4.35 -13.72
N ASP A 72 -10.70 5.55 -13.27
CA ASP A 72 -10.82 6.81 -14.03
C ASP A 72 -12.23 7.04 -14.58
N GLY A 73 -13.24 6.67 -13.79
CA GLY A 73 -14.66 6.83 -14.12
C GLY A 73 -15.28 5.70 -14.95
N LYS A 74 -14.52 4.69 -15.38
CA LYS A 74 -15.07 3.57 -16.18
C LYS A 74 -16.13 2.77 -15.43
N SER A 75 -15.84 2.38 -14.20
CA SER A 75 -16.80 1.67 -13.33
C SER A 75 -18.03 2.53 -13.03
N THR A 76 -17.85 3.84 -12.84
CA THR A 76 -18.96 4.78 -12.64
C THR A 76 -19.84 4.86 -13.88
N ALA A 77 -19.25 5.00 -15.06
CA ALA A 77 -20.00 5.03 -16.34
C ALA A 77 -20.78 3.73 -16.55
N TYR A 78 -20.17 2.59 -16.26
CA TYR A 78 -20.82 1.27 -16.32
C TYR A 78 -22.02 1.21 -15.36
N MET A 79 -21.87 1.59 -14.10
CA MET A 79 -22.98 1.61 -13.14
C MET A 79 -24.12 2.51 -13.58
N VAL A 80 -23.83 3.70 -14.10
CA VAL A 80 -24.84 4.64 -14.62
C VAL A 80 -25.59 4.04 -15.79
N GLU A 81 -24.91 3.34 -16.69
CA GLU A 81 -25.54 2.65 -17.80
C GLU A 81 -26.46 1.52 -17.33
N GLN A 82 -26.01 0.68 -16.38
CA GLN A 82 -26.83 -0.39 -15.81
C GLN A 82 -28.07 0.15 -15.10
N TRP A 83 -27.93 1.25 -14.37
CA TRP A 83 -29.05 1.95 -13.74
C TRP A 83 -30.06 2.45 -14.79
N LYS A 84 -29.62 3.16 -15.83
CA LYS A 84 -30.48 3.65 -16.92
C LYS A 84 -31.23 2.54 -17.65
N GLN A 85 -30.65 1.36 -17.73
CA GLN A 85 -31.22 0.18 -18.32
C GLN A 85 -32.13 -0.64 -17.38
N GLY A 86 -32.31 -0.16 -16.12
CA GLY A 86 -33.13 -0.84 -15.12
C GLY A 86 -32.51 -2.12 -14.56
N ARG A 87 -31.19 -2.34 -14.76
CA ARG A 87 -30.46 -3.52 -14.24
C ARG A 87 -29.76 -3.27 -12.91
N LEU A 88 -29.70 -2.04 -12.46
CA LEU A 88 -29.21 -1.66 -11.13
C LEU A 88 -30.24 -0.76 -10.47
N ASP A 89 -30.69 -1.14 -9.27
CA ASP A 89 -31.64 -0.37 -8.50
C ASP A 89 -30.97 0.91 -7.92
N GLU A 90 -31.65 2.04 -8.07
CA GLU A 90 -31.22 3.33 -7.51
C GLU A 90 -31.03 3.26 -5.98
N HIS A 91 -31.83 2.45 -5.31
CA HIS A 91 -31.71 2.25 -3.86
C HIS A 91 -30.33 1.72 -3.47
N VAL A 92 -29.78 0.78 -4.23
CA VAL A 92 -28.42 0.24 -4.00
C VAL A 92 -27.38 1.36 -4.08
N ILE A 93 -27.46 2.22 -5.12
CA ILE A 93 -26.52 3.33 -5.29
C ILE A 93 -26.60 4.30 -4.10
N ARG A 94 -27.83 4.64 -3.70
CA ARG A 94 -28.07 5.54 -2.55
C ARG A 94 -27.52 4.97 -1.25
N GLU A 95 -27.78 3.73 -0.98
CA GLU A 95 -27.30 3.02 0.23
C GLU A 95 -25.77 3.05 0.34
N ARG A 96 -25.08 2.77 -0.78
CA ARG A 96 -23.59 2.82 -0.81
C ARG A 96 -23.08 4.24 -0.61
N ALA A 97 -23.67 5.22 -1.29
CA ALA A 97 -23.31 6.63 -1.13
C ALA A 97 -23.55 7.14 0.30
N GLU A 98 -24.68 6.79 0.89
CA GLU A 98 -25.00 7.16 2.29
C GLU A 98 -24.01 6.56 3.28
N CYS A 99 -23.59 5.30 3.06
CA CYS A 99 -22.56 4.66 3.88
C CYS A 99 -21.24 5.45 3.85
N ILE A 100 -20.78 5.85 2.66
CA ILE A 100 -19.58 6.66 2.49
C ILE A 100 -19.72 7.99 3.19
N ILE A 101 -20.81 8.72 2.96
CA ILE A 101 -21.06 10.05 3.54
C ILE A 101 -21.13 9.96 5.07
N ARG A 102 -21.86 8.99 5.60
CA ARG A 102 -21.99 8.77 7.04
C ARG A 102 -20.63 8.51 7.69
N ASN A 103 -19.81 7.63 7.11
CA ASN A 103 -18.49 7.34 7.62
C ASN A 103 -17.55 8.54 7.51
N ALA A 104 -17.54 9.26 6.39
CA ALA A 104 -16.75 10.48 6.23
C ALA A 104 -17.12 11.57 7.26
N ARG A 105 -18.38 11.69 7.63
CA ARG A 105 -18.84 12.63 8.68
C ARG A 105 -18.43 12.16 10.07
N LYS A 106 -18.63 10.87 10.38
CA LYS A 106 -18.31 10.27 11.69
C LYS A 106 -16.82 10.34 12.01
N TRP A 107 -15.98 10.09 11.00
CA TRP A 107 -14.53 10.01 11.17
C TRP A 107 -13.78 11.23 10.62
N LYS A 108 -14.44 12.38 10.56
CA LYS A 108 -13.81 13.63 10.13
C LYS A 108 -12.66 13.99 11.06
N ILE A 109 -11.43 13.89 10.54
CA ILE A 109 -10.23 14.34 11.25
C ILE A 109 -10.11 15.86 11.06
N PRO A 110 -9.97 16.65 12.14
CA PRO A 110 -9.65 18.06 12.02
C PRO A 110 -8.36 18.24 11.22
N LYS A 111 -8.38 19.11 10.22
CA LYS A 111 -7.17 19.49 9.49
C LYS A 111 -6.32 20.39 10.39
N THR A 112 -5.41 19.80 11.16
CA THR A 112 -4.33 20.54 11.78
C THR A 112 -3.30 20.86 10.69
N LYS A 113 -3.18 22.15 10.35
CA LYS A 113 -2.07 22.60 9.49
C LYS A 113 -0.81 22.59 10.35
N LYS A 114 0.05 21.61 10.13
CA LYS A 114 1.40 21.63 10.70
C LYS A 114 2.23 22.66 9.94
N THR A 115 3.12 23.37 10.62
CA THR A 115 4.12 24.21 9.97
C THR A 115 5.15 23.32 9.25
N GLU A 116 5.95 23.94 8.38
CA GLU A 116 6.99 23.17 7.67
C GLU A 116 8.05 22.66 8.66
N GLU A 117 8.43 23.47 9.65
CA GLU A 117 9.36 23.06 10.71
C GLU A 117 8.83 21.87 11.51
N GLU A 118 7.53 21.84 11.85
CA GLU A 118 6.90 20.69 12.52
C GLU A 118 6.92 19.43 11.66
N ARG A 119 6.78 19.57 10.34
CA ARG A 119 6.87 18.45 9.41
C ARG A 119 8.28 17.90 9.32
N GLU A 120 9.27 18.77 9.15
CA GLU A 120 10.68 18.39 9.10
C GLU A 120 11.12 17.66 10.36
N LEU A 121 10.71 18.16 11.54
CA LEU A 121 11.00 17.51 12.80
C LEU A 121 10.42 16.10 12.89
N ILE A 122 9.15 15.94 12.49
CA ILE A 122 8.48 14.63 12.46
C ILE A 122 9.15 13.67 11.48
N LEU A 123 9.55 14.16 10.30
CA LEU A 123 10.26 13.34 9.31
C LEU A 123 11.59 12.85 9.86
N LYS A 124 12.34 13.71 10.53
CA LYS A 124 13.61 13.35 11.16
C LYS A 124 13.42 12.29 12.25
N GLU A 125 12.49 12.52 13.19
CA GLU A 125 12.19 11.54 14.25
C GLU A 125 11.70 10.19 13.69
N ASN A 126 10.90 10.22 12.65
CA ASN A 126 10.43 9.00 12.01
C ASN A 126 11.56 8.27 11.27
N HIS A 127 12.46 9.00 10.63
CA HIS A 127 13.63 8.43 9.99
C HIS A 127 14.51 7.67 10.99
N GLU A 128 14.80 8.27 12.14
CA GLU A 128 15.57 7.62 13.22
C GLU A 128 14.91 6.30 13.68
N LYS A 129 13.57 6.30 13.84
CA LYS A 129 12.82 5.10 14.22
C LYS A 129 12.85 4.02 13.13
N VAL A 130 12.75 4.43 11.86
CA VAL A 130 12.81 3.50 10.72
C VAL A 130 14.20 2.88 10.60
N CYS A 131 15.27 3.66 10.79
CA CYS A 131 16.63 3.14 10.81
C CYS A 131 16.81 2.11 11.92
N ALA A 132 16.40 2.41 13.14
CA ALA A 132 16.49 1.48 14.27
C ALA A 132 15.69 0.18 13.99
N ALA A 133 14.49 0.28 13.45
CA ALA A 133 13.70 -0.89 13.08
C ALA A 133 14.36 -1.72 11.96
N ALA A 134 14.99 -1.06 10.98
CA ALA A 134 15.71 -1.73 9.90
C ALA A 134 16.95 -2.47 10.42
N GLU A 135 17.71 -1.87 11.34
CA GLU A 135 18.85 -2.51 12.00
C GLU A 135 18.44 -3.79 12.74
N GLU A 136 17.35 -3.75 13.48
CA GLU A 136 16.83 -4.93 14.19
C GLU A 136 16.26 -6.01 13.22
N ALA A 137 15.79 -5.60 12.06
CA ALA A 137 15.22 -6.53 11.06
C ALA A 137 16.28 -7.26 10.22
N ILE A 138 17.52 -6.74 10.16
CA ILE A 138 18.61 -7.35 9.38
C ILE A 138 19.11 -8.61 10.08
N VAL A 139 19.10 -9.73 9.36
CA VAL A 139 19.60 -11.01 9.85
C VAL A 139 20.91 -11.38 9.17
N LEU A 140 21.98 -11.50 9.96
CA LEU A 140 23.28 -11.94 9.47
C LEU A 140 23.28 -13.46 9.26
N LEU A 141 23.12 -13.91 8.03
CA LEU A 141 23.06 -15.34 7.70
C LEU A 141 24.43 -16.03 7.70
N LYS A 142 25.49 -15.28 7.37
CA LYS A 142 26.85 -15.80 7.29
C LYS A 142 27.87 -14.68 7.45
N ASN A 143 28.89 -14.89 8.25
CA ASN A 143 30.05 -14.02 8.38
C ASN A 143 31.33 -14.86 8.35
N LYS A 144 31.79 -15.18 7.12
CA LYS A 144 33.01 -15.98 6.94
C LYS A 144 34.22 -15.10 7.13
N GLU A 145 35.22 -15.58 7.90
CA GLU A 145 36.48 -14.87 8.16
C GLU A 145 36.26 -13.51 8.88
N ASP A 146 35.14 -13.35 9.57
CA ASP A 146 34.78 -12.14 10.33
C ASP A 146 34.93 -10.84 9.51
N ILE A 147 34.52 -10.89 8.24
CA ILE A 147 34.61 -9.74 7.33
C ILE A 147 33.70 -8.58 7.76
N LEU A 148 32.62 -8.89 8.47
CA LEU A 148 31.73 -7.89 9.08
C LEU A 148 31.99 -7.78 10.58
N PRO A 149 31.93 -6.54 11.15
CA PRO A 149 31.63 -5.28 10.48
C PRO A 149 32.78 -4.80 9.57
N LEU A 150 32.38 -4.12 8.47
CA LEU A 150 33.36 -3.54 7.55
C LEU A 150 34.21 -2.48 8.28
N GLN A 151 35.50 -2.41 7.91
CA GLN A 151 36.42 -1.40 8.44
C GLN A 151 36.46 -0.19 7.50
N GLN A 152 36.27 0.99 8.05
CA GLN A 152 36.37 2.25 7.33
C GLN A 152 37.77 2.44 6.71
N GLY A 153 37.83 3.07 5.54
CA GLY A 153 39.08 3.31 4.79
C GLY A 153 39.54 2.14 3.92
N ARG A 154 38.88 0.98 3.97
CA ARG A 154 39.15 -0.11 3.02
C ARG A 154 38.42 0.09 1.70
N LYS A 155 38.96 -0.45 0.60
CA LYS A 155 38.27 -0.47 -0.68
C LYS A 155 36.99 -1.30 -0.60
N LEU A 156 35.85 -0.65 -0.87
CA LEU A 156 34.52 -1.24 -0.89
C LEU A 156 33.87 -1.06 -2.24
N ALA A 157 33.89 -2.09 -3.11
CA ALA A 157 33.20 -2.02 -4.39
C ALA A 157 31.69 -2.20 -4.18
N VAL A 158 30.90 -1.22 -4.61
CA VAL A 158 29.43 -1.29 -4.63
C VAL A 158 28.99 -1.60 -6.03
N ILE A 159 28.22 -2.70 -6.22
CA ILE A 159 27.90 -3.23 -7.55
C ILE A 159 26.39 -3.42 -7.67
N GLY A 160 25.82 -2.95 -8.79
CA GLY A 160 24.41 -3.14 -9.15
C GLY A 160 23.60 -1.87 -9.12
N GLU A 161 22.69 -1.77 -10.08
CA GLU A 161 21.82 -0.60 -10.26
C GLU A 161 21.02 -0.25 -8.99
N TYR A 162 20.52 -1.25 -8.28
CA TYR A 162 19.72 -1.04 -7.07
C TYR A 162 20.47 -0.38 -5.92
N ALA A 163 21.79 -0.37 -5.94
CA ALA A 163 22.57 0.34 -4.95
C ALA A 163 22.50 1.87 -5.12
N ARG A 164 22.19 2.36 -6.33
CA ARG A 164 21.98 3.79 -6.65
C ARG A 164 20.53 4.15 -6.89
N GLU A 165 19.78 3.22 -7.45
CA GLU A 165 18.35 3.39 -7.74
C GLU A 165 17.54 2.31 -7.02
N PRO A 166 17.41 2.40 -5.68
CA PRO A 166 16.75 1.38 -4.90
C PRO A 166 15.27 1.28 -5.26
N LEU A 167 14.75 0.06 -5.25
CA LEU A 167 13.32 -0.20 -5.37
C LEU A 167 12.68 0.01 -4.00
N PHE A 168 12.20 1.23 -3.74
CA PHE A 168 11.61 1.56 -2.43
C PHE A 168 10.30 0.85 -2.17
N GLN A 169 9.51 0.64 -3.20
CA GLN A 169 8.13 0.21 -3.03
C GLN A 169 7.65 -0.63 -4.20
N ALA A 170 6.72 -1.53 -3.89
CA ALA A 170 5.97 -2.26 -4.88
C ALA A 170 4.89 -1.36 -5.52
N GLU A 171 4.29 -1.86 -6.58
CA GLU A 171 3.10 -1.27 -7.20
C GLU A 171 1.83 -1.58 -6.36
N GLY A 172 0.72 -0.95 -6.74
CA GLY A 172 -0.57 -1.14 -6.10
C GLY A 172 -0.73 -0.35 -4.81
N SER A 173 -1.39 -0.95 -3.83
CA SER A 173 -1.71 -0.31 -2.54
C SER A 173 -0.48 0.00 -1.67
N GLY A 174 0.65 -0.64 -1.94
CA GLY A 174 1.91 -0.39 -1.25
C GLY A 174 2.71 0.81 -1.77
N LYS A 175 2.27 1.45 -2.86
CA LYS A 175 2.98 2.58 -3.45
C LYS A 175 2.75 3.86 -2.66
N VAL A 176 3.78 4.32 -1.98
CA VAL A 176 3.80 5.58 -1.21
C VAL A 176 4.97 6.43 -1.69
N GLU A 177 4.74 7.71 -1.94
CA GLU A 177 5.82 8.64 -2.24
C GLU A 177 6.56 9.02 -0.96
N GLY A 178 7.84 8.65 -0.89
CA GLY A 178 8.70 9.00 0.24
C GLY A 178 9.11 10.47 0.23
N ALA A 179 9.27 11.05 1.41
CA ALA A 179 9.75 12.43 1.56
C ALA A 179 11.25 12.60 1.19
N GLY A 180 12.00 11.51 1.17
CA GLY A 180 13.41 11.46 0.78
C GLY A 180 13.78 10.06 0.30
N LYS A 181 14.87 9.99 -0.44
CA LYS A 181 15.46 8.74 -0.92
C LYS A 181 16.90 8.70 -0.51
N GLU A 182 17.30 7.60 0.12
CA GLU A 182 18.71 7.30 0.38
C GLU A 182 19.06 6.03 -0.39
N ASP A 183 20.21 6.00 -0.98
CA ASP A 183 20.72 4.83 -1.67
C ASP A 183 21.95 4.25 -0.96
N ALA A 184 22.19 2.95 -1.17
CA ALA A 184 23.25 2.24 -0.48
C ALA A 184 24.64 2.73 -0.87
N TRP A 185 24.82 3.17 -2.14
CA TRP A 185 26.11 3.67 -2.60
C TRP A 185 26.43 5.03 -1.99
N GLU A 186 25.50 5.98 -2.00
CA GLU A 186 25.67 7.31 -1.39
C GLU A 186 25.97 7.20 0.12
N CYS A 187 25.23 6.32 0.82
CA CYS A 187 25.48 6.07 2.23
C CYS A 187 26.87 5.45 2.46
N ALA A 188 27.29 4.51 1.61
CA ALA A 188 28.63 3.91 1.70
C ALA A 188 29.73 4.92 1.40
N GLU A 189 29.55 5.82 0.42
CA GLU A 189 30.49 6.91 0.14
C GLU A 189 30.61 7.90 1.32
N LYS A 190 29.49 8.31 1.88
CA LYS A 190 29.49 9.20 3.07
C LYS A 190 30.23 8.57 4.23
N TRP A 191 30.07 7.25 4.43
CA TRP A 191 30.71 6.52 5.51
C TRP A 191 32.19 6.25 5.28
N ASN A 192 32.59 5.85 4.05
CA ASN A 192 33.92 5.28 3.75
C ASN A 192 34.80 6.18 2.89
N GLY A 193 34.24 7.26 2.35
CA GLY A 193 34.89 8.17 1.40
C GLY A 193 34.78 7.70 -0.05
N ALA A 194 34.57 8.65 -0.98
CA ALA A 194 34.37 8.37 -2.41
C ALA A 194 35.52 7.57 -3.05
N ASP A 195 36.78 7.94 -2.72
CA ASP A 195 37.97 7.26 -3.25
C ASP A 195 38.04 5.78 -2.86
N ASN A 196 37.38 5.39 -1.77
CA ASN A 196 37.36 4.04 -1.25
C ASN A 196 36.08 3.26 -1.62
N THR A 197 35.11 3.91 -2.29
CA THR A 197 33.80 3.33 -2.56
C THR A 197 33.43 3.39 -4.05
N PRO A 198 34.24 2.76 -4.94
CA PRO A 198 33.91 2.74 -6.36
C PRO A 198 32.57 2.03 -6.61
N PHE A 199 31.82 2.58 -7.57
CA PHE A 199 30.57 2.00 -8.04
C PHE A 199 30.78 1.32 -9.40
N ALA A 200 30.10 0.18 -9.59
CA ALA A 200 29.96 -0.44 -10.90
C ALA A 200 28.50 -0.86 -11.14
N MET A 201 28.01 -0.62 -12.35
CA MET A 201 26.63 -0.98 -12.71
C MET A 201 26.38 -2.47 -12.56
N GLY A 202 27.26 -3.32 -13.04
CA GLY A 202 27.16 -4.80 -12.97
C GLY A 202 25.99 -5.37 -13.75
N TYR A 203 24.78 -4.91 -13.45
CA TYR A 203 23.54 -5.28 -14.16
C TYR A 203 22.57 -4.10 -14.19
N ARG A 204 21.61 -4.14 -15.14
CA ARG A 204 20.53 -3.16 -15.25
C ARG A 204 19.17 -3.83 -14.99
N ARG A 205 18.24 -3.08 -14.43
CA ARG A 205 16.88 -3.52 -14.11
C ARG A 205 16.08 -3.98 -15.32
N ASN A 206 16.24 -3.29 -16.45
CA ASN A 206 15.52 -3.57 -17.68
C ASN A 206 16.46 -4.15 -18.72
N ASN A 207 16.35 -5.45 -18.97
CA ASN A 207 16.96 -6.12 -20.12
C ASN A 207 16.23 -5.87 -21.46
N ALA A 208 15.29 -4.96 -21.51
CA ALA A 208 14.60 -4.58 -22.74
C ALA A 208 15.54 -3.67 -23.55
N GLY A 209 16.39 -4.27 -24.37
CA GLY A 209 17.21 -3.58 -25.35
C GLY A 209 18.46 -2.93 -24.76
N SER A 210 19.43 -3.73 -24.33
CA SER A 210 20.80 -3.26 -24.26
C SER A 210 21.32 -3.14 -25.67
N GLU A 211 21.13 -1.98 -26.29
CA GLU A 211 22.06 -1.57 -27.32
C GLU A 211 23.38 -1.33 -26.59
N ALA A 212 24.40 -2.08 -27.03
CA ALA A 212 25.75 -1.89 -26.60
C ALA A 212 26.22 -0.47 -27.02
N GLU A 213 26.60 0.35 -26.06
CA GLU A 213 27.56 1.41 -26.22
C GLU A 213 28.85 1.06 -25.46
#